data_446ebe0a15093f540e39dba06175448e
#
_entry.id   446ebe0a15093f540e39dba06175448e
#
_cell.length_a   1.000
_cell.length_b   1.000
_cell.length_c   1.000
_cell.angle_alpha   90.00
_cell.angle_beta   90.00
_cell.angle_gamma   90.00
#
_symmetry.space_group_name_H-M   'P 1'
#
loop_
_entity.id
_entity.type
_entity.pdbx_description
1 polymer ?
#
loop_
_entity_poly.entity_id
_entity_poly.type
_entity_poly.pdbx_seq_one_letter_code
_entity_poly.pdbx_strand_id
1 'polypeptide(L)'
;MSTSTPLPSTPTGKHAIVYGGSTAGLIAAGVLSRHFERVTLVERDRLENGSQLRKGVPQGAHVHGLLTPGMNVLCEVFPGFREELKAAGSHFIDFTGEHAWFMGGFWRPRIPCGLHFYAQSRPLLEWVIRQRLQALPNVHVRDGREVTGFLTSPDKARVTGVHLRVPGGGQEETLEAELVVDASGRGSRTPQWLEALGFPRVEETHIQVDVVYASRLFRRPPGLVADWKMMSIGPKLPTERRMAVLAPIENDQMLLLLAGWHGLQPPLDDAGYVGSTRELIQPHIHEVIQNAEPLGPINVFRYSHNQRRHYERMSRFPEGLAPVGDAFCSFNPIYGQGMTTGALQAQALSECLRQGLGGLASRYRRQVGQLLESPWTMATSGDLRFPQVEGKRPPAFALMSWYSDRLQALVGHDEEALNTFVRVMQMVEPTTALFSPGMVLKVLTSRPTAAAMERRPEPPFAPTAAAKNQAA
;
A
#
# COMPACT_ATOMS: atom_id res chain seq x y z
N MET A 1 -22.62 -2.32 6.06
CA MET A 1 -22.86 -1.11 6.87
C MET A 1 -22.16 -1.33 8.20
N SER A 2 -20.99 -0.74 8.38
CA SER A 2 -20.29 -0.79 9.68
C SER A 2 -20.98 0.25 10.58
N THR A 3 -21.70 -0.17 11.59
CA THR A 3 -22.23 0.69 12.65
C THR A 3 -21.02 1.18 13.45
N SER A 4 -20.57 2.38 13.18
CA SER A 4 -19.56 3.05 14.00
C SER A 4 -20.10 3.20 15.42
N THR A 5 -19.61 2.36 16.33
CA THR A 5 -19.89 2.50 17.76
C THR A 5 -19.42 3.90 18.21
N PRO A 6 -20.21 4.66 18.96
CA PRO A 6 -19.83 5.98 19.45
C PRO A 6 -18.49 5.93 20.18
N LEU A 7 -17.69 6.98 20.00
CA LEU A 7 -16.46 7.15 20.77
C LEU A 7 -16.79 7.34 22.27
N PRO A 8 -15.90 6.90 23.18
CA PRO A 8 -16.09 7.14 24.60
C PRO A 8 -16.16 8.65 24.88
N SER A 9 -17.08 9.07 25.74
CA SER A 9 -17.26 10.47 26.13
C SER A 9 -16.07 11.03 26.93
N THR A 10 -15.21 10.16 27.45
CA THR A 10 -13.96 10.49 28.17
C THR A 10 -12.78 9.84 27.46
N PRO A 11 -11.63 10.53 27.37
CA PRO A 11 -10.41 9.95 26.80
C PRO A 11 -10.02 8.64 27.50
N THR A 12 -9.49 7.69 26.73
CA THR A 12 -9.00 6.40 27.24
C THR A 12 -7.69 6.56 28.02
N GLY A 13 -6.89 7.57 27.69
CA GLY A 13 -5.61 7.89 28.31
C GLY A 13 -5.22 9.35 28.14
N LYS A 14 -4.15 9.76 28.85
CA LYS A 14 -3.66 11.15 28.84
C LYS A 14 -2.75 11.45 27.65
N HIS A 15 -1.78 10.58 27.38
CA HIS A 15 -0.78 10.83 26.34
C HIS A 15 -0.44 9.58 25.55
N ALA A 16 -0.47 9.70 24.22
CA ALA A 16 0.07 8.71 23.29
C ALA A 16 1.19 9.33 22.43
N ILE A 17 2.21 8.53 22.11
CA ILE A 17 3.28 8.89 21.19
C ILE A 17 3.18 7.98 19.96
N VAL A 18 3.27 8.56 18.77
CA VAL A 18 3.46 7.84 17.51
C VAL A 18 4.81 8.25 16.95
N TYR A 19 5.71 7.31 16.65
CA TYR A 19 6.95 7.64 15.98
C TYR A 19 7.02 7.04 14.59
N GLY A 20 7.39 7.92 13.61
CA GLY A 20 7.30 7.71 12.18
C GLY A 20 6.10 8.44 11.57
N GLY A 21 6.37 9.52 10.83
CA GLY A 21 5.37 10.46 10.27
C GLY A 21 5.05 10.18 8.80
N SER A 22 5.07 8.92 8.33
CA SER A 22 4.53 8.50 7.05
C SER A 22 3.07 8.07 7.18
N THR A 23 2.41 7.63 6.11
CA THR A 23 0.96 7.40 6.07
C THR A 23 0.43 6.59 7.26
N ALA A 24 1.08 5.49 7.63
CA ALA A 24 0.63 4.65 8.74
C ALA A 24 0.65 5.41 10.08
N GLY A 25 1.73 6.17 10.34
CA GLY A 25 1.85 6.95 11.56
C GLY A 25 0.92 8.16 11.59
N LEU A 26 0.73 8.85 10.46
CA LEU A 26 -0.23 9.94 10.35
C LEU A 26 -1.67 9.47 10.63
N ILE A 27 -2.06 8.32 10.07
CA ILE A 27 -3.39 7.73 10.32
C ILE A 27 -3.50 7.27 11.78
N ALA A 28 -2.48 6.61 12.31
CA ALA A 28 -2.47 6.17 13.70
C ALA A 28 -2.61 7.36 14.67
N ALA A 29 -1.87 8.46 14.44
CA ALA A 29 -2.00 9.67 15.24
C ALA A 29 -3.40 10.28 15.16
N GLY A 30 -4.01 10.32 13.96
CA GLY A 30 -5.39 10.75 13.77
C GLY A 30 -6.41 9.86 14.48
N VAL A 31 -6.22 8.55 14.47
CA VAL A 31 -7.05 7.61 15.23
C VAL A 31 -6.90 7.85 16.73
N LEU A 32 -5.67 7.97 17.22
CA LEU A 32 -5.37 8.13 18.64
C LEU A 32 -5.87 9.48 19.21
N SER A 33 -5.98 10.52 18.38
CA SER A 33 -6.52 11.81 18.83
C SER A 33 -7.94 11.72 19.41
N ARG A 34 -8.67 10.65 19.09
CA ARG A 34 -10.01 10.37 19.58
C ARG A 34 -10.02 9.62 20.91
N HIS A 35 -8.87 9.11 21.35
CA HIS A 35 -8.72 8.27 22.55
C HIS A 35 -7.85 8.88 23.63
N PHE A 36 -7.03 9.88 23.29
CA PHE A 36 -6.07 10.49 24.22
C PHE A 36 -6.25 11.99 24.32
N GLU A 37 -5.99 12.54 25.50
CA GLU A 37 -6.01 13.99 25.74
C GLU A 37 -4.91 14.69 24.93
N ARG A 38 -3.78 13.99 24.69
CA ARG A 38 -2.65 14.48 23.90
C ARG A 38 -2.06 13.36 23.05
N VAL A 39 -1.73 13.65 21.81
CA VAL A 39 -0.97 12.79 20.90
C VAL A 39 0.25 13.54 20.40
N THR A 40 1.43 12.93 20.52
CA THR A 40 2.66 13.48 19.95
C THR A 40 3.12 12.59 18.79
N LEU A 41 3.16 13.16 17.59
CA LEU A 41 3.77 12.53 16.42
C LEU A 41 5.24 12.93 16.34
N VAL A 42 6.15 11.96 16.42
CA VAL A 42 7.60 12.17 16.31
C VAL A 42 8.07 11.72 14.94
N GLU A 43 8.76 12.60 14.20
CA GLU A 43 9.32 12.29 12.88
C GLU A 43 10.80 12.72 12.82
N ARG A 44 11.65 11.85 12.27
CA ARG A 44 13.09 12.14 12.14
C ARG A 44 13.41 13.14 11.04
N ASP A 45 12.64 13.11 9.93
CA ASP A 45 12.79 14.10 8.88
C ASP A 45 12.23 15.46 9.33
N ARG A 46 12.75 16.56 8.78
CA ARG A 46 12.05 17.84 8.83
C ARG A 46 10.86 17.80 7.89
N LEU A 47 9.70 18.16 8.39
CA LEU A 47 8.45 18.17 7.64
C LEU A 47 8.23 19.57 7.04
N GLU A 48 8.64 19.74 5.80
CA GLU A 48 8.41 20.97 5.06
C GLU A 48 6.92 21.14 4.71
N ASN A 49 6.53 22.39 4.47
CA ASN A 49 5.19 22.69 4.01
C ASN A 49 5.05 22.33 2.51
N GLY A 50 4.01 21.59 2.17
CA GLY A 50 3.75 21.15 0.79
C GLY A 50 3.96 19.65 0.55
N SER A 51 3.71 19.24 -0.70
CA SER A 51 3.78 17.85 -1.17
C SER A 51 5.16 17.54 -1.76
N GLN A 52 6.14 17.29 -0.90
CA GLN A 52 7.52 17.02 -1.32
C GLN A 52 7.95 15.59 -1.00
N LEU A 53 8.84 15.04 -1.85
CA LEU A 53 9.51 13.78 -1.56
C LEU A 53 10.40 13.95 -0.33
N ARG A 54 10.37 12.97 0.59
CA ARG A 54 11.15 12.97 1.82
C ARG A 54 12.20 11.86 1.80
N LYS A 55 13.35 12.14 2.39
CA LYS A 55 14.48 11.20 2.50
C LYS A 55 14.07 9.91 3.25
N GLY A 56 13.23 10.03 4.27
CA GLY A 56 12.73 8.90 5.07
C GLY A 56 11.68 8.06 4.37
N VAL A 57 11.17 8.50 3.18
CA VAL A 57 10.14 7.78 2.41
C VAL A 57 10.60 7.67 0.94
N PRO A 58 11.72 6.97 0.66
CA PRO A 58 12.29 6.89 -0.69
C PRO A 58 11.33 6.26 -1.71
N GLN A 59 10.47 5.34 -1.26
CA GLN A 59 9.43 4.74 -2.11
C GLN A 59 8.35 5.76 -2.54
N GLY A 60 8.29 6.94 -1.96
CA GLY A 60 7.28 7.97 -2.27
C GLY A 60 7.28 8.47 -3.71
N ALA A 61 8.37 8.25 -4.47
CA ALA A 61 8.47 8.61 -5.88
C ALA A 61 7.74 7.64 -6.83
N HIS A 62 7.19 6.54 -6.32
CA HIS A 62 6.54 5.50 -7.13
C HIS A 62 5.01 5.62 -7.08
N VAL A 63 4.34 4.86 -7.96
CA VAL A 63 2.87 4.77 -7.94
C VAL A 63 2.41 4.16 -6.60
N HIS A 64 1.50 4.85 -5.96
CA HIS A 64 0.85 4.42 -4.72
C HIS A 64 -0.66 4.52 -4.84
N GLY A 65 -1.33 3.46 -4.44
CA GLY A 65 -2.78 3.42 -4.32
C GLY A 65 -3.21 3.19 -2.87
N LEU A 66 -4.23 3.91 -2.46
CA LEU A 66 -4.96 3.61 -1.24
C LEU A 66 -6.22 2.84 -1.64
N LEU A 67 -6.34 1.60 -1.15
CA LEU A 67 -7.49 0.77 -1.43
C LEU A 67 -8.70 1.24 -0.62
N THR A 68 -9.88 0.81 -1.03
CA THR A 68 -11.17 1.25 -0.47
C THR A 68 -11.25 1.21 1.07
N PRO A 69 -10.84 0.13 1.78
CA PRO A 69 -10.90 0.12 3.25
C PRO A 69 -9.97 1.16 3.90
N GLY A 70 -8.78 1.37 3.33
CA GLY A 70 -7.87 2.41 3.83
C GLY A 70 -8.43 3.82 3.68
N MET A 71 -9.08 4.10 2.54
CA MET A 71 -9.79 5.38 2.33
C MET A 71 -10.95 5.54 3.32
N ASN A 72 -11.70 4.46 3.59
CA ASN A 72 -12.81 4.51 4.55
C ASN A 72 -12.31 4.87 5.96
N VAL A 73 -11.18 4.30 6.40
CA VAL A 73 -10.54 4.67 7.68
C VAL A 73 -10.17 6.15 7.69
N LEU A 74 -9.57 6.67 6.62
CA LEU A 74 -9.24 8.11 6.52
C LEU A 74 -10.48 9.00 6.57
N CYS A 75 -11.56 8.63 5.88
CA CYS A 75 -12.82 9.38 5.91
C CYS A 75 -13.52 9.31 7.27
N GLU A 76 -13.36 8.19 8.00
CA GLU A 76 -13.82 8.09 9.37
C GLU A 76 -13.03 9.01 10.29
N VAL A 77 -11.71 9.02 10.19
CA VAL A 77 -10.81 9.86 11.01
C VAL A 77 -10.96 11.33 10.66
N PHE A 78 -11.05 11.66 9.39
CA PHE A 78 -11.11 13.01 8.84
C PHE A 78 -12.34 13.17 7.95
N PRO A 79 -13.51 13.53 8.50
CA PRO A 79 -14.71 13.77 7.70
C PRO A 79 -14.46 14.78 6.56
N GLY A 80 -14.94 14.47 5.34
CA GLY A 80 -14.70 15.29 4.14
C GLY A 80 -13.34 15.06 3.46
N PHE A 81 -12.53 14.12 3.94
CA PHE A 81 -11.17 13.87 3.40
C PHE A 81 -11.17 13.52 1.91
N ARG A 82 -12.17 12.76 1.45
CA ARG A 82 -12.26 12.34 0.04
C ARG A 82 -12.43 13.51 -0.90
N GLU A 83 -13.30 14.45 -0.53
CA GLU A 83 -13.58 15.67 -1.29
C GLU A 83 -12.37 16.61 -1.30
N GLU A 84 -11.69 16.72 -0.18
CA GLU A 84 -10.46 17.50 -0.04
C GLU A 84 -9.33 16.95 -0.88
N LEU A 85 -9.11 15.63 -0.84
CA LEU A 85 -8.10 14.97 -1.64
C LEU A 85 -8.38 15.13 -3.14
N LYS A 86 -9.66 15.08 -3.55
CA LYS A 86 -10.08 15.36 -4.91
C LYS A 86 -9.82 16.83 -5.30
N ALA A 87 -10.14 17.76 -4.42
CA ALA A 87 -9.87 19.19 -4.64
C ALA A 87 -8.37 19.50 -4.73
N ALA A 88 -7.53 18.74 -4.04
CA ALA A 88 -6.07 18.80 -4.13
C ALA A 88 -5.49 18.20 -5.42
N GLY A 89 -6.32 17.62 -6.30
CA GLY A 89 -5.92 17.08 -7.60
C GLY A 89 -5.84 15.55 -7.71
N SER A 90 -6.26 14.80 -6.69
CA SER A 90 -6.35 13.34 -6.80
C SER A 90 -7.42 12.91 -7.82
N HIS A 91 -7.09 11.89 -8.61
CA HIS A 91 -8.00 11.30 -9.57
C HIS A 91 -8.75 10.11 -8.95
N PHE A 92 -10.07 10.13 -9.02
CA PHE A 92 -10.91 9.01 -8.63
C PHE A 92 -11.14 8.13 -9.87
N ILE A 93 -10.70 6.90 -9.78
CA ILE A 93 -10.72 5.94 -10.89
C ILE A 93 -11.56 4.76 -10.47
N ASP A 94 -12.69 4.48 -11.15
CA ASP A 94 -13.38 3.20 -10.95
C ASP A 94 -12.43 2.06 -11.34
N PHE A 95 -12.22 1.15 -10.40
CA PHE A 95 -11.10 0.18 -10.48
C PHE A 95 -11.18 -0.72 -11.70
N THR A 96 -12.34 -0.99 -12.25
CA THR A 96 -12.49 -1.76 -13.48
C THR A 96 -13.05 -0.95 -14.63
N GLY A 97 -13.94 0.01 -14.38
CA GLY A 97 -14.56 0.80 -15.44
C GLY A 97 -13.60 1.75 -16.15
N GLU A 98 -12.68 2.37 -15.40
CA GLU A 98 -11.77 3.42 -15.91
C GLU A 98 -10.28 2.99 -15.91
N HIS A 99 -9.98 1.72 -15.62
CA HIS A 99 -8.65 1.16 -15.60
C HIS A 99 -8.46 0.15 -16.74
N ALA A 100 -7.65 0.47 -17.72
CA ALA A 100 -7.19 -0.48 -18.73
C ALA A 100 -6.20 -1.46 -18.09
N TRP A 101 -6.66 -2.65 -17.75
CA TRP A 101 -5.91 -3.60 -16.93
C TRP A 101 -5.65 -4.92 -17.66
N PHE A 102 -4.38 -5.16 -18.00
CA PHE A 102 -3.88 -6.42 -18.51
C PHE A 102 -3.17 -7.20 -17.41
N MET A 103 -3.60 -8.42 -17.14
CA MET A 103 -3.01 -9.27 -16.11
C MET A 103 -3.22 -10.74 -16.44
N GLY A 104 -2.19 -11.58 -16.21
CA GLY A 104 -2.30 -13.03 -16.40
C GLY A 104 -2.55 -13.46 -17.86
N GLY A 105 -2.25 -12.59 -18.84
CA GLY A 105 -2.44 -12.84 -20.27
C GLY A 105 -3.76 -12.32 -20.84
N PHE A 106 -4.56 -11.61 -20.06
CA PHE A 106 -5.89 -11.13 -20.50
C PHE A 106 -6.11 -9.66 -20.14
N TRP A 107 -6.75 -8.91 -21.04
CA TRP A 107 -7.38 -7.64 -20.72
C TRP A 107 -8.64 -7.89 -19.89
N ARG A 108 -8.82 -7.10 -18.84
CA ARG A 108 -10.05 -7.15 -18.03
C ARG A 108 -11.19 -6.43 -18.72
N PRO A 109 -12.44 -6.92 -18.60
CA PRO A 109 -13.62 -6.16 -18.97
C PRO A 109 -13.66 -4.82 -18.25
N ARG A 110 -13.94 -3.74 -18.97
CA ARG A 110 -14.12 -2.43 -18.35
C ARG A 110 -15.59 -2.19 -18.03
N ILE A 111 -15.93 -2.59 -16.81
CA ILE A 111 -17.29 -2.55 -16.26
C ILE A 111 -17.22 -1.86 -14.92
N PRO A 112 -18.00 -0.78 -14.70
CA PRO A 112 -17.98 -0.10 -13.41
C PRO A 112 -18.27 -1.04 -12.25
N CYS A 113 -17.40 -1.07 -11.23
CA CYS A 113 -17.54 -1.91 -10.05
C CYS A 113 -17.89 -1.12 -8.78
N GLY A 114 -17.89 0.21 -8.84
CA GLY A 114 -18.16 1.08 -7.69
C GLY A 114 -17.05 1.12 -6.64
N LEU A 115 -15.94 0.42 -6.86
CA LEU A 115 -14.74 0.52 -6.03
C LEU A 115 -13.72 1.43 -6.71
N HIS A 116 -13.13 2.35 -5.93
CA HIS A 116 -12.26 3.36 -6.49
C HIS A 116 -10.81 3.18 -6.08
N PHE A 117 -9.91 3.42 -7.02
CA PHE A 117 -8.51 3.68 -6.80
C PHE A 117 -8.32 5.20 -6.78
N TYR A 118 -7.59 5.68 -5.79
CA TYR A 118 -7.30 7.11 -5.62
C TYR A 118 -5.87 7.35 -6.09
N ALA A 119 -5.74 7.93 -7.29
CA ALA A 119 -4.46 8.16 -7.95
C ALA A 119 -4.00 9.60 -7.71
N GLN A 120 -2.89 9.73 -7.03
CA GLN A 120 -2.16 10.94 -6.75
C GLN A 120 -0.71 10.57 -6.43
N SER A 121 0.18 11.55 -6.37
CA SER A 121 1.50 11.32 -5.83
C SER A 121 1.42 10.97 -4.33
N ARG A 122 2.36 10.17 -3.86
CA ARG A 122 2.47 9.84 -2.44
C ARG A 122 2.73 11.08 -1.58
N PRO A 123 3.59 12.05 -1.99
CA PRO A 123 3.75 13.30 -1.28
C PRO A 123 2.45 14.07 -1.10
N LEU A 124 1.58 14.16 -2.12
CA LEU A 124 0.29 14.84 -2.00
C LEU A 124 -0.60 14.18 -0.96
N LEU A 125 -0.74 12.85 -1.01
CA LEU A 125 -1.55 12.12 -0.03
C LEU A 125 -1.06 12.36 1.41
N GLU A 126 0.26 12.25 1.66
CA GLU A 126 0.81 12.49 3.00
C GLU A 126 0.65 13.94 3.44
N TRP A 127 0.79 14.89 2.52
CA TRP A 127 0.62 16.29 2.83
C TRP A 127 -0.84 16.61 3.25
N VAL A 128 -1.84 16.14 2.50
CA VAL A 128 -3.26 16.34 2.84
C VAL A 128 -3.60 15.71 4.20
N ILE A 129 -3.13 14.48 4.46
CA ILE A 129 -3.35 13.82 5.77
C ILE A 129 -2.68 14.66 6.88
N ARG A 130 -1.47 15.15 6.67
CA ARG A 130 -0.72 15.95 7.66
C ARG A 130 -1.41 17.27 7.96
N GLN A 131 -1.97 17.98 6.95
CA GLN A 131 -2.74 19.20 7.15
C GLN A 131 -3.94 18.95 8.07
N ARG A 132 -4.68 17.87 7.82
CA ARG A 132 -5.83 17.50 8.65
C ARG A 132 -5.40 17.10 10.06
N LEU A 133 -4.30 16.41 10.19
CA LEU A 133 -3.76 16.00 11.49
C LEU A 133 -3.32 17.21 12.32
N GLN A 134 -2.62 18.17 11.71
CA GLN A 134 -2.14 19.38 12.37
C GLN A 134 -3.29 20.34 12.79
N ALA A 135 -4.45 20.22 12.17
CA ALA A 135 -5.65 20.98 12.56
C ALA A 135 -6.34 20.40 13.82
N LEU A 136 -5.94 19.23 14.31
CA LEU A 136 -6.49 18.64 15.53
C LEU A 136 -5.85 19.28 16.76
N PRO A 137 -6.64 19.85 17.72
CA PRO A 137 -6.11 20.66 18.81
C PRO A 137 -5.23 19.88 19.81
N ASN A 138 -5.42 18.56 19.90
CA ASN A 138 -4.68 17.68 20.82
C ASN A 138 -3.54 16.90 20.16
N VAL A 139 -3.22 17.20 18.88
CA VAL A 139 -2.11 16.54 18.17
C VAL A 139 -0.93 17.51 18.02
N HIS A 140 0.24 17.08 18.42
CA HIS A 140 1.49 17.84 18.38
C HIS A 140 2.51 17.11 17.52
N VAL A 141 3.01 17.77 16.48
CA VAL A 141 4.05 17.22 15.60
C VAL A 141 5.43 17.69 16.07
N ARG A 142 6.33 16.75 16.30
CA ARG A 142 7.75 16.99 16.66
C ARG A 142 8.64 16.38 15.60
N ASP A 143 8.91 17.15 14.57
CA ASP A 143 9.79 16.74 13.48
C ASP A 143 11.29 17.02 13.79
N GLY A 144 12.18 16.45 12.98
CA GLY A 144 13.63 16.53 13.23
C GLY A 144 14.03 15.87 14.56
N ARG A 145 13.31 14.81 14.97
CA ARG A 145 13.59 14.02 16.18
C ARG A 145 13.56 12.54 15.89
N GLU A 146 14.60 11.84 16.28
CA GLU A 146 14.74 10.39 16.16
C GLU A 146 14.46 9.72 17.50
N VAL A 147 13.63 8.69 17.52
CA VAL A 147 13.47 7.80 18.68
C VAL A 147 14.65 6.84 18.73
N THR A 148 15.33 6.78 19.87
CA THR A 148 16.54 5.97 20.07
C THR A 148 16.33 4.77 20.98
N GLY A 149 15.22 4.72 21.74
CA GLY A 149 14.91 3.63 22.65
C GLY A 149 13.60 3.88 23.40
N PHE A 150 13.22 2.91 24.24
CA PHE A 150 12.04 2.96 25.09
C PHE A 150 12.38 3.31 26.54
N LEU A 151 11.52 4.14 27.16
CA LEU A 151 11.39 4.21 28.60
C LEU A 151 10.51 3.05 29.07
N THR A 152 10.83 2.46 30.22
CA THR A 152 10.06 1.34 30.79
C THR A 152 9.78 1.52 32.26
N SER A 153 8.75 0.83 32.76
CA SER A 153 8.55 0.61 34.19
C SER A 153 9.75 -0.13 34.80
N PRO A 154 9.99 -0.03 36.12
CA PRO A 154 11.12 -0.69 36.79
C PRO A 154 11.17 -2.21 36.58
N ASP A 155 10.02 -2.86 36.51
CA ASP A 155 9.86 -4.30 36.20
C ASP A 155 9.94 -4.63 34.72
N LYS A 156 10.10 -3.62 33.86
CA LYS A 156 10.11 -3.69 32.40
C LYS A 156 8.82 -4.25 31.78
N ALA A 157 7.74 -4.40 32.56
CA ALA A 157 6.48 -4.95 32.06
C ALA A 157 5.71 -3.98 31.14
N ARG A 158 6.07 -2.70 31.16
CA ARG A 158 5.41 -1.63 30.39
C ARG A 158 6.42 -0.68 29.75
N VAL A 159 6.16 -0.31 28.49
CA VAL A 159 6.76 0.88 27.88
C VAL A 159 5.99 2.10 28.37
N THR A 160 6.73 3.08 28.90
CA THR A 160 6.20 4.30 29.52
C THR A 160 6.61 5.57 28.79
N GLY A 161 7.26 5.44 27.62
CA GLY A 161 7.70 6.55 26.80
C GLY A 161 8.87 6.20 25.89
N VAL A 162 9.53 7.21 25.39
CA VAL A 162 10.66 7.09 24.46
C VAL A 162 11.82 8.01 24.80
N HIS A 163 13.02 7.60 24.40
CA HIS A 163 14.20 8.47 24.28
C HIS A 163 14.21 9.12 22.91
N LEU A 164 14.49 10.42 22.85
CA LEU A 164 14.53 11.24 21.64
C LEU A 164 15.90 11.88 21.47
N ARG A 165 16.33 12.03 20.23
CA ARG A 165 17.58 12.72 19.87
C ARG A 165 17.39 13.51 18.57
N VAL A 166 18.16 14.60 18.40
CA VAL A 166 18.32 15.26 17.11
C VAL A 166 19.17 14.35 16.21
N PRO A 167 18.74 14.03 14.96
CA PRO A 167 19.55 13.28 14.02
C PRO A 167 20.94 13.90 13.81
N GLY A 168 21.98 13.07 13.86
CA GLY A 168 23.37 13.55 13.74
C GLY A 168 24.05 13.94 15.04
N GLY A 169 23.38 13.88 16.19
CA GLY A 169 23.90 14.16 17.52
C GLY A 169 23.10 15.22 18.26
N GLY A 170 23.45 15.45 19.54
CA GLY A 170 22.76 16.41 20.40
C GLY A 170 22.37 15.81 21.75
N GLN A 171 21.78 16.65 22.60
CA GLN A 171 21.28 16.21 23.91
C GLN A 171 20.12 15.24 23.73
N GLU A 172 20.16 14.15 24.47
CA GLU A 172 19.07 13.19 24.56
C GLU A 172 17.97 13.76 25.47
N GLU A 173 16.73 13.62 25.06
CA GLU A 173 15.56 14.01 25.82
C GLU A 173 14.63 12.81 26.00
N THR A 174 13.76 12.85 26.99
CA THR A 174 12.76 11.82 27.23
C THR A 174 11.36 12.37 27.04
N LEU A 175 10.44 11.52 26.58
CA LEU A 175 9.03 11.85 26.46
C LEU A 175 8.21 10.69 27.00
N GLU A 176 7.42 10.94 28.05
CA GLU A 176 6.58 9.95 28.70
C GLU A 176 5.22 9.84 28.01
N ALA A 177 4.65 8.64 27.98
CA ALA A 177 3.31 8.35 27.47
C ALA A 177 2.79 6.99 28.00
N GLU A 178 1.48 6.85 28.00
CA GLU A 178 0.80 5.62 28.37
C GLU A 178 0.76 4.60 27.21
N LEU A 179 0.92 5.10 25.97
CA LEU A 179 0.99 4.29 24.75
C LEU A 179 2.04 4.86 23.80
N VAL A 180 2.92 3.99 23.30
CA VAL A 180 3.89 4.27 22.24
C VAL A 180 3.53 3.43 21.02
N VAL A 181 3.33 4.07 19.88
CA VAL A 181 3.03 3.42 18.60
C VAL A 181 4.25 3.51 17.70
N ASP A 182 4.78 2.35 17.32
CA ASP A 182 5.87 2.23 16.35
C ASP A 182 5.32 2.22 14.93
N ALA A 183 5.42 3.34 14.22
CA ALA A 183 5.12 3.47 12.80
C ALA A 183 6.39 3.80 11.98
N SER A 184 7.56 3.41 12.48
CA SER A 184 8.87 3.72 11.86
C SER A 184 9.16 2.90 10.59
N GLY A 185 8.25 2.01 10.22
CA GLY A 185 8.28 1.28 8.98
C GLY A 185 9.19 0.03 9.00
N ARG A 186 9.59 -0.42 7.82
CA ARG A 186 10.36 -1.65 7.62
C ARG A 186 11.64 -1.70 8.45
N GLY A 187 12.31 -0.55 8.62
CA GLY A 187 13.54 -0.41 9.39
C GLY A 187 13.34 -0.26 10.90
N SER A 188 12.16 -0.61 11.43
CA SER A 188 11.87 -0.55 12.87
C SER A 188 12.92 -1.29 13.69
N ARG A 189 13.38 -0.64 14.75
CA ARG A 189 14.32 -1.17 15.74
C ARG A 189 13.63 -1.78 16.96
N THR A 190 12.31 -1.80 16.97
CA THR A 190 11.51 -2.38 18.08
C THR A 190 11.93 -3.82 18.41
N PRO A 191 12.18 -4.75 17.44
CA PRO A 191 12.64 -6.09 17.79
C PRO A 191 13.93 -6.10 18.60
N GLN A 192 14.93 -5.31 18.19
CA GLN A 192 16.23 -5.21 18.87
C GLN A 192 16.11 -4.57 20.25
N TRP A 193 15.26 -3.54 20.39
CA TRP A 193 15.02 -2.91 21.69
C TRP A 193 14.30 -3.83 22.67
N LEU A 194 13.34 -4.62 22.19
CA LEU A 194 12.66 -5.62 23.02
C LEU A 194 13.64 -6.70 23.52
N GLU A 195 14.52 -7.19 22.64
CA GLU A 195 15.55 -8.17 23.01
C GLU A 195 16.52 -7.60 24.03
N ALA A 196 16.99 -6.35 23.86
CA ALA A 196 17.83 -5.65 24.84
C ALA A 196 17.16 -5.42 26.21
N LEU A 197 15.83 -5.31 26.24
CA LEU A 197 15.02 -5.24 27.47
C LEU A 197 14.80 -6.60 28.14
N GLY A 198 15.19 -7.73 27.50
CA GLY A 198 15.05 -9.09 28.00
C GLY A 198 13.71 -9.76 27.62
N PHE A 199 13.04 -9.25 26.60
CA PHE A 199 11.89 -9.96 25.98
C PHE A 199 12.39 -11.05 25.01
N PRO A 200 11.58 -12.08 24.71
CA PRO A 200 11.90 -13.05 23.68
C PRO A 200 12.18 -12.38 22.33
N ARG A 201 13.08 -12.94 21.57
CA ARG A 201 13.34 -12.51 20.19
C ARG A 201 12.05 -12.64 19.36
N VAL A 202 11.75 -11.62 18.57
CA VAL A 202 10.62 -11.62 17.64
C VAL A 202 10.92 -12.63 16.51
N GLU A 203 10.02 -13.58 16.29
CA GLU A 203 10.06 -14.45 15.12
C GLU A 203 9.79 -13.63 13.87
N GLU A 204 10.60 -13.75 12.84
CA GLU A 204 10.41 -13.07 11.56
C GLU A 204 10.31 -14.08 10.42
N THR A 205 9.37 -13.85 9.51
CA THR A 205 9.28 -14.57 8.23
C THR A 205 9.70 -13.64 7.10
N HIS A 206 10.64 -14.10 6.28
CA HIS A 206 11.13 -13.39 5.12
C HIS A 206 10.87 -14.24 3.87
N ILE A 207 10.30 -13.62 2.82
CA ILE A 207 10.15 -14.21 1.49
C ILE A 207 10.87 -13.32 0.50
N GLN A 208 11.98 -13.80 -0.06
CA GLN A 208 12.78 -13.07 -1.02
C GLN A 208 11.95 -12.79 -2.30
N VAL A 209 12.02 -11.57 -2.82
CA VAL A 209 11.25 -11.14 -3.99
C VAL A 209 12.16 -10.67 -5.11
N ASP A 210 13.19 -9.88 -4.79
CA ASP A 210 14.15 -9.26 -5.71
C ASP A 210 13.47 -8.54 -6.88
N VAL A 211 12.73 -7.47 -6.57
CA VAL A 211 12.09 -6.60 -7.56
C VAL A 211 12.71 -5.21 -7.55
N VAL A 212 12.92 -4.67 -8.74
CA VAL A 212 13.39 -3.29 -8.95
C VAL A 212 12.27 -2.47 -9.58
N TYR A 213 11.95 -1.35 -8.95
CA TYR A 213 11.03 -0.34 -9.45
C TYR A 213 11.82 0.84 -9.99
N ALA A 214 11.46 1.32 -11.16
CA ALA A 214 11.90 2.59 -11.71
C ALA A 214 10.66 3.41 -12.05
N SER A 215 10.60 4.66 -11.58
CA SER A 215 9.47 5.55 -11.86
C SER A 215 9.93 6.91 -12.34
N ARG A 216 9.16 7.47 -13.27
CA ARG A 216 9.39 8.81 -13.81
C ARG A 216 8.07 9.52 -14.05
N LEU A 217 8.09 10.82 -13.82
CA LEU A 217 7.00 11.73 -14.15
C LEU A 217 7.06 12.14 -15.62
N PHE A 218 5.90 12.24 -16.23
CA PHE A 218 5.70 12.76 -17.58
C PHE A 218 4.59 13.81 -17.57
N ARG A 219 4.70 14.81 -18.43
CA ARG A 219 3.58 15.68 -18.74
C ARG A 219 2.52 14.85 -19.48
N ARG A 220 1.26 15.04 -19.14
CA ARG A 220 0.18 14.42 -19.90
C ARG A 220 0.26 14.89 -21.35
N PRO A 221 0.35 13.98 -22.34
CA PRO A 221 0.46 14.36 -23.74
C PRO A 221 -0.76 15.19 -24.19
N PRO A 222 -0.55 16.32 -24.90
CA PRO A 222 -1.67 17.05 -25.51
C PRO A 222 -2.44 16.14 -26.46
N GLY A 223 -3.78 16.22 -26.42
CA GLY A 223 -4.65 15.41 -27.27
C GLY A 223 -4.78 13.93 -26.85
N LEU A 224 -4.26 13.54 -25.69
CA LEU A 224 -4.51 12.21 -25.13
C LEU A 224 -5.99 12.07 -24.82
N VAL A 225 -6.72 11.37 -25.69
CA VAL A 225 -8.12 10.98 -25.52
C VAL A 225 -8.17 9.48 -25.38
N ALA A 226 -8.56 9.00 -24.22
CA ALA A 226 -8.63 7.58 -23.93
C ALA A 226 -9.94 7.29 -23.19
N ASP A 227 -10.48 6.11 -23.40
CA ASP A 227 -11.64 5.60 -22.64
C ASP A 227 -11.25 5.03 -21.26
N TRP A 228 -10.01 5.27 -20.86
CA TRP A 228 -9.44 4.88 -19.57
C TRP A 228 -8.69 6.06 -18.92
N LYS A 229 -8.56 6.04 -17.60
CA LYS A 229 -7.77 7.01 -16.84
C LYS A 229 -6.42 6.46 -16.42
N MET A 230 -6.33 5.17 -16.14
CA MET A 230 -5.12 4.48 -15.69
C MET A 230 -4.89 3.23 -16.53
N MET A 231 -3.64 2.84 -16.75
CA MET A 231 -3.30 1.60 -17.44
C MET A 231 -2.28 0.79 -16.65
N SER A 232 -2.50 -0.52 -16.53
CA SER A 232 -1.53 -1.46 -15.97
C SER A 232 -1.33 -2.64 -16.90
N ILE A 233 -0.07 -2.96 -17.17
CA ILE A 233 0.35 -4.15 -17.91
C ILE A 233 1.12 -5.01 -16.93
N GLY A 234 0.43 -5.99 -16.34
CA GLY A 234 0.97 -6.90 -15.35
C GLY A 234 1.70 -8.10 -15.96
N PRO A 235 2.50 -8.81 -15.17
CA PRO A 235 3.23 -9.97 -15.62
C PRO A 235 2.31 -11.15 -15.92
N LYS A 236 2.78 -12.08 -16.74
CA LYS A 236 2.23 -13.43 -16.86
C LYS A 236 3.18 -14.40 -16.15
N LEU A 237 2.92 -14.64 -14.87
CA LEU A 237 3.79 -15.46 -14.03
C LEU A 237 3.80 -16.94 -14.48
N PRO A 238 4.94 -17.61 -14.42
CA PRO A 238 6.28 -17.13 -14.08
C PRO A 238 7.10 -16.64 -15.27
N THR A 239 6.55 -16.64 -16.49
CA THR A 239 7.28 -16.46 -17.76
C THR A 239 7.59 -15.00 -18.08
N GLU A 240 6.65 -14.08 -17.85
CA GLU A 240 6.88 -12.65 -18.01
C GLU A 240 7.15 -12.01 -16.65
N ARG A 241 8.29 -11.32 -16.56
CA ARG A 241 8.81 -10.72 -15.32
C ARG A 241 8.88 -9.20 -15.38
N ARG A 242 8.21 -8.57 -16.32
CA ARG A 242 8.08 -7.12 -16.44
C ARG A 242 6.66 -6.69 -16.12
N MET A 243 6.55 -5.51 -15.58
CA MET A 243 5.29 -4.83 -15.36
C MET A 243 5.44 -3.35 -15.60
N ALA A 244 4.35 -2.72 -16.02
CA ALA A 244 4.25 -1.27 -16.07
C ALA A 244 2.91 -0.79 -15.53
N VAL A 245 2.91 0.38 -14.91
CA VAL A 245 1.71 1.12 -14.50
C VAL A 245 1.86 2.57 -14.94
N LEU A 246 0.88 3.07 -15.67
CA LEU A 246 0.75 4.47 -16.05
C LEU A 246 -0.47 5.05 -15.35
N ALA A 247 -0.26 5.91 -14.38
CA ALA A 247 -1.30 6.50 -13.55
C ALA A 247 -1.30 8.04 -13.67
N PRO A 248 -2.47 8.69 -13.76
CA PRO A 248 -2.56 10.14 -13.65
C PRO A 248 -2.27 10.56 -12.22
N ILE A 249 -1.67 11.72 -12.05
CA ILE A 249 -1.51 12.38 -10.76
C ILE A 249 -1.90 13.86 -10.89
N GLU A 250 -1.82 14.61 -9.81
CA GLU A 250 -2.08 16.04 -9.77
C GLU A 250 -1.23 16.82 -10.79
N ASN A 251 -1.64 18.06 -11.08
CA ASN A 251 -0.95 19.01 -11.97
C ASN A 251 -0.84 18.56 -13.44
N ASP A 252 -1.83 17.80 -13.92
CA ASP A 252 -1.88 17.27 -15.30
C ASP A 252 -0.61 16.47 -15.66
N GLN A 253 -0.16 15.65 -14.70
CA GLN A 253 1.01 14.79 -14.84
C GLN A 253 0.61 13.31 -14.86
N MET A 254 1.48 12.50 -15.41
CA MET A 254 1.38 11.05 -15.39
C MET A 254 2.64 10.45 -14.77
N LEU A 255 2.46 9.47 -13.91
CA LEU A 255 3.54 8.71 -13.29
C LEU A 255 3.62 7.34 -13.97
N LEU A 256 4.71 7.10 -14.69
CA LEU A 256 5.06 5.78 -15.21
C LEU A 256 5.93 5.05 -14.21
N LEU A 257 5.49 3.85 -13.83
CA LEU A 257 6.27 2.89 -13.06
C LEU A 257 6.59 1.69 -13.95
N LEU A 258 7.86 1.33 -14.04
CA LEU A 258 8.34 0.07 -14.58
C LEU A 258 8.86 -0.80 -13.44
N ALA A 259 8.54 -2.09 -13.48
CA ALA A 259 9.06 -3.07 -12.53
C ALA A 259 9.62 -4.29 -13.24
N GLY A 260 10.70 -4.83 -12.68
CA GLY A 260 11.32 -6.07 -13.15
C GLY A 260 11.80 -6.93 -12.00
N TRP A 261 11.65 -8.26 -12.13
CA TRP A 261 12.00 -9.26 -11.12
C TRP A 261 13.25 -10.03 -11.50
N HIS A 262 13.99 -10.46 -10.47
CA HIS A 262 15.08 -11.45 -10.59
C HIS A 262 16.09 -11.10 -11.67
N GLY A 263 16.75 -9.94 -11.53
CA GLY A 263 17.78 -9.46 -12.42
C GLY A 263 17.29 -8.70 -13.65
N LEU A 264 15.98 -8.67 -13.93
CA LEU A 264 15.42 -7.75 -14.93
C LEU A 264 15.29 -6.36 -14.30
N GLN A 265 16.19 -5.46 -14.69
CA GLN A 265 16.15 -4.07 -14.23
C GLN A 265 15.66 -3.17 -15.35
N PRO A 266 14.69 -2.26 -15.09
CA PRO A 266 14.38 -1.22 -16.04
C PRO A 266 15.62 -0.38 -16.35
N PRO A 267 15.88 0.01 -17.61
CA PRO A 267 16.94 0.96 -17.96
C PRO A 267 16.78 2.29 -17.22
N LEU A 268 17.91 2.94 -16.91
CA LEU A 268 17.93 4.18 -16.13
C LEU A 268 18.39 5.41 -16.95
N ASP A 269 18.67 5.22 -18.23
CA ASP A 269 18.84 6.31 -19.18
C ASP A 269 17.50 6.65 -19.86
N ASP A 270 17.39 7.87 -20.37
CA ASP A 270 16.14 8.40 -20.91
C ASP A 270 15.59 7.59 -22.08
N ALA A 271 16.45 7.25 -23.03
CA ALA A 271 16.05 6.52 -24.23
C ALA A 271 15.71 5.06 -23.92
N GLY A 272 16.54 4.42 -23.10
CA GLY A 272 16.34 3.03 -22.66
C GLY A 272 15.06 2.88 -21.82
N TYR A 273 14.80 3.83 -20.91
CA TYR A 273 13.61 3.79 -20.06
C TYR A 273 12.32 3.82 -20.90
N VAL A 274 12.19 4.77 -21.83
CA VAL A 274 11.04 4.82 -22.75
C VAL A 274 11.06 3.63 -23.71
N GLY A 275 12.24 3.27 -24.26
CA GLY A 275 12.39 2.15 -25.19
C GLY A 275 11.94 0.81 -24.60
N SER A 276 12.21 0.57 -23.31
CA SER A 276 11.83 -0.68 -22.63
C SER A 276 10.31 -0.89 -22.52
N THR A 277 9.50 0.15 -22.68
CA THR A 277 8.04 0.01 -22.72
C THR A 277 7.55 -0.73 -23.97
N ARG A 278 8.38 -0.82 -25.05
CA ARG A 278 8.09 -1.66 -26.23
C ARG A 278 8.23 -3.15 -25.95
N GLU A 279 9.05 -3.50 -24.94
CA GLU A 279 9.31 -4.90 -24.56
C GLU A 279 8.24 -5.46 -23.63
N LEU A 280 7.27 -4.65 -23.21
CA LEU A 280 6.13 -5.12 -22.44
C LEU A 280 5.27 -6.07 -23.29
N ILE A 281 4.60 -7.00 -22.64
CA ILE A 281 3.70 -7.96 -23.33
C ILE A 281 2.55 -7.28 -24.12
N GLN A 282 2.30 -5.99 -23.84
CA GLN A 282 1.35 -5.14 -24.55
C GLN A 282 1.98 -3.77 -24.82
N PRO A 283 1.84 -3.19 -26.03
CA PRO A 283 2.56 -1.97 -26.44
C PRO A 283 1.87 -0.67 -25.99
N HIS A 284 0.66 -0.70 -25.46
CA HIS A 284 -0.22 0.46 -25.27
C HIS A 284 0.38 1.57 -24.40
N ILE A 285 1.18 1.23 -23.36
CA ILE A 285 1.88 2.24 -22.57
C ILE A 285 2.94 2.95 -23.42
N HIS A 286 3.65 2.20 -24.30
CA HIS A 286 4.62 2.79 -25.20
C HIS A 286 3.99 3.83 -26.14
N GLU A 287 2.83 3.51 -26.71
CA GLU A 287 2.08 4.40 -27.60
C GLU A 287 1.79 5.77 -26.95
N VAL A 288 1.52 5.80 -25.62
CA VAL A 288 1.31 7.05 -24.89
C VAL A 288 2.62 7.79 -24.59
N ILE A 289 3.65 7.05 -24.15
CA ILE A 289 4.84 7.64 -23.53
C ILE A 289 5.93 8.01 -24.51
N GLN A 290 6.00 7.41 -25.71
CA GLN A 290 7.10 7.58 -26.66
C GLN A 290 7.38 9.06 -27.05
N ASN A 291 6.33 9.91 -27.02
CA ASN A 291 6.43 11.33 -27.35
C ASN A 291 6.07 12.23 -26.15
N ALA A 292 5.92 11.67 -24.95
CA ALA A 292 5.60 12.45 -23.77
C ALA A 292 6.84 13.16 -23.22
N GLU A 293 6.67 14.39 -22.76
CA GLU A 293 7.74 15.18 -22.12
C GLU A 293 8.07 14.60 -20.74
N PRO A 294 9.30 14.13 -20.50
CA PRO A 294 9.70 13.66 -19.18
C PRO A 294 9.90 14.84 -18.21
N LEU A 295 9.45 14.66 -16.97
CA LEU A 295 9.56 15.64 -15.88
C LEU A 295 10.42 15.09 -14.75
N GLY A 296 11.68 15.53 -14.68
CA GLY A 296 12.59 15.12 -13.63
C GLY A 296 13.28 13.76 -13.83
N PRO A 297 14.01 13.28 -12.83
CA PRO A 297 14.84 12.08 -12.92
C PRO A 297 14.02 10.77 -12.85
N ILE A 298 14.66 9.67 -13.23
CA ILE A 298 14.17 8.32 -12.97
C ILE A 298 14.50 7.96 -11.52
N ASN A 299 13.48 7.70 -10.72
CA ASN A 299 13.62 7.30 -9.34
C ASN A 299 13.62 5.77 -9.25
N VAL A 300 14.53 5.20 -8.46
CA VAL A 300 14.72 3.75 -8.33
C VAL A 300 14.48 3.31 -6.90
N PHE A 301 13.75 2.21 -6.76
CA PHE A 301 13.54 1.55 -5.47
C PHE A 301 13.73 0.04 -5.63
N ARG A 302 14.57 -0.55 -4.77
CA ARG A 302 14.82 -1.99 -4.74
C ARG A 302 14.10 -2.60 -3.55
N TYR A 303 13.33 -3.64 -3.80
CA TYR A 303 12.60 -4.36 -2.77
C TYR A 303 13.06 -5.82 -2.76
N SER A 304 13.80 -6.19 -1.71
CA SER A 304 14.48 -7.48 -1.62
C SER A 304 13.61 -8.62 -1.12
N HIS A 305 12.73 -8.35 -0.13
CA HIS A 305 11.93 -9.41 0.49
C HIS A 305 10.67 -8.86 1.19
N ASN A 306 9.59 -9.63 1.21
CA ASN A 306 8.50 -9.45 2.16
C ASN A 306 8.99 -9.79 3.56
N GLN A 307 8.51 -9.06 4.57
CA GLN A 307 8.90 -9.27 5.96
C GLN A 307 7.66 -9.22 6.86
N ARG A 308 7.47 -10.25 7.68
CA ARG A 308 6.45 -10.27 8.74
C ARG A 308 7.10 -10.58 10.07
N ARG A 309 6.86 -9.72 11.05
CA ARG A 309 7.25 -9.86 12.44
C ARG A 309 6.08 -10.43 13.22
N HIS A 310 6.26 -11.61 13.80
CA HIS A 310 5.19 -12.33 14.49
C HIS A 310 5.07 -11.90 15.95
N TYR A 311 4.78 -10.61 16.17
CA TYR A 311 4.57 -10.09 17.52
C TYR A 311 3.41 -10.80 18.24
N GLU A 312 2.42 -11.29 17.49
CA GLU A 312 1.27 -12.05 18.00
C GLU A 312 1.65 -13.39 18.63
N ARG A 313 2.82 -13.94 18.31
CA ARG A 313 3.34 -15.22 18.81
C ARG A 313 4.25 -15.06 20.03
N MET A 314 4.62 -13.84 20.39
CA MET A 314 5.50 -13.61 21.53
C MET A 314 4.81 -14.00 22.84
N SER A 315 5.44 -14.86 23.64
CA SER A 315 4.95 -15.29 24.94
C SER A 315 4.93 -14.18 25.98
N ARG A 316 5.86 -13.21 25.87
CA ARG A 316 5.91 -11.98 26.66
C ARG A 316 6.11 -10.79 25.74
N PHE A 317 5.37 -9.72 25.99
CA PHE A 317 5.45 -8.46 25.27
C PHE A 317 5.05 -7.33 26.22
N PRO A 318 5.69 -6.15 26.22
CA PRO A 318 5.35 -5.08 27.15
C PRO A 318 3.99 -4.46 26.83
N GLU A 319 3.24 -4.10 27.88
CA GLU A 319 2.12 -3.18 27.72
C GLU A 319 2.61 -1.80 27.29
N GLY A 320 1.70 -0.98 26.74
CA GLY A 320 2.03 0.38 26.32
C GLY A 320 2.83 0.48 25.01
N LEU A 321 2.97 -0.60 24.22
CA LEU A 321 3.62 -0.62 22.91
C LEU A 321 2.73 -1.25 21.85
N ALA A 322 2.62 -0.60 20.68
CA ALA A 322 1.86 -1.08 19.52
C ALA A 322 2.61 -0.82 18.21
N PRO A 323 3.24 -1.81 17.56
CA PRO A 323 3.78 -1.67 16.20
C PRO A 323 2.67 -1.56 15.16
N VAL A 324 2.81 -0.66 14.16
CA VAL A 324 1.83 -0.39 13.10
C VAL A 324 2.51 -0.31 11.73
N GLY A 325 1.82 -0.74 10.68
CA GLY A 325 2.27 -0.68 9.30
C GLY A 325 3.44 -1.61 9.04
N ASP A 326 4.44 -1.14 8.30
CA ASP A 326 5.62 -1.93 7.92
C ASP A 326 6.52 -2.28 9.13
N ALA A 327 6.33 -1.65 10.27
CA ALA A 327 6.99 -2.06 11.52
C ALA A 327 6.48 -3.44 12.00
N PHE A 328 5.26 -3.82 11.60
CA PHE A 328 4.68 -5.13 11.85
C PHE A 328 4.84 -6.07 10.63
N CYS A 329 4.42 -5.60 9.45
CA CYS A 329 4.44 -6.41 8.23
C CYS A 329 4.62 -5.56 6.98
N SER A 330 5.64 -5.86 6.19
CA SER A 330 5.98 -5.18 4.93
C SER A 330 5.79 -6.14 3.76
N PHE A 331 5.06 -5.69 2.74
CA PHE A 331 4.73 -6.46 1.54
C PHE A 331 5.45 -5.90 0.31
N ASN A 332 5.59 -6.73 -0.72
CA ASN A 332 5.95 -6.28 -2.05
C ASN A 332 4.98 -5.18 -2.52
N PRO A 333 5.48 -3.97 -2.81
CA PRO A 333 4.65 -2.81 -3.16
C PRO A 333 3.69 -3.00 -4.33
N ILE A 334 3.98 -3.95 -5.22
CA ILE A 334 3.16 -4.25 -6.42
C ILE A 334 1.69 -4.58 -6.08
N TYR A 335 1.44 -5.14 -4.89
CA TYR A 335 0.08 -5.50 -4.48
C TYR A 335 -0.72 -4.31 -3.96
N GLY A 336 -0.09 -3.15 -3.73
CA GLY A 336 -0.75 -1.91 -3.30
C GLY A 336 -1.37 -1.96 -1.90
N GLN A 337 -1.06 -2.97 -1.07
CA GLN A 337 -1.76 -3.25 0.18
C GLN A 337 -1.17 -2.53 1.40
N GLY A 338 0.10 -2.11 1.37
CA GLY A 338 0.83 -1.64 2.55
C GLY A 338 0.17 -0.48 3.30
N MET A 339 -0.26 0.56 2.58
CA MET A 339 -0.93 1.72 3.21
C MET A 339 -2.28 1.34 3.82
N THR A 340 -3.05 0.52 3.11
CA THR A 340 -4.37 0.07 3.56
C THR A 340 -4.25 -0.84 4.79
N THR A 341 -3.29 -1.76 4.81
CA THR A 341 -3.04 -2.59 6.01
C THR A 341 -2.62 -1.75 7.19
N GLY A 342 -1.78 -0.71 6.99
CA GLY A 342 -1.43 0.24 8.04
C GLY A 342 -2.64 0.99 8.60
N ALA A 343 -3.56 1.44 7.74
CA ALA A 343 -4.81 2.08 8.14
C ALA A 343 -5.73 1.13 8.94
N LEU A 344 -5.89 -0.10 8.47
CA LEU A 344 -6.67 -1.13 9.15
C LEU A 344 -6.06 -1.54 10.51
N GLN A 345 -4.73 -1.55 10.63
CA GLN A 345 -4.05 -1.76 11.91
C GLN A 345 -4.32 -0.61 12.88
N ALA A 346 -4.31 0.64 12.41
CA ALA A 346 -4.68 1.79 13.23
C ALA A 346 -6.16 1.72 13.67
N GLN A 347 -7.06 1.28 12.81
CA GLN A 347 -8.47 1.03 13.16
C GLN A 347 -8.60 -0.07 14.21
N ALA A 348 -7.89 -1.19 14.05
CA ALA A 348 -7.86 -2.28 15.04
C ALA A 348 -7.35 -1.78 16.41
N LEU A 349 -6.37 -0.86 16.42
CA LEU A 349 -5.89 -0.23 17.65
C LEU A 349 -7.01 0.59 18.33
N SER A 350 -7.79 1.37 17.55
CA SER A 350 -8.95 2.10 18.06
C SER A 350 -9.99 1.17 18.68
N GLU A 351 -10.30 0.07 18.02
CA GLU A 351 -11.26 -0.94 18.53
C GLU A 351 -10.79 -1.55 19.85
N CYS A 352 -9.50 -1.87 19.95
CA CYS A 352 -8.90 -2.39 21.19
C CYS A 352 -8.90 -1.34 22.32
N LEU A 353 -8.67 -0.06 22.00
CA LEU A 353 -8.67 1.04 22.98
C LEU A 353 -10.04 1.31 23.58
N ARG A 354 -11.13 0.99 22.90
CA ARG A 354 -12.50 1.08 23.48
C ARG A 354 -12.68 0.16 24.70
N GLN A 355 -11.84 -0.87 24.84
CA GLN A 355 -11.81 -1.78 25.99
C GLN A 355 -10.80 -1.34 27.08
N GLY A 356 -10.21 -0.14 26.94
CA GLY A 356 -9.22 0.41 27.87
C GLY A 356 -7.79 -0.05 27.61
N LEU A 357 -6.85 0.52 28.39
CA LEU A 357 -5.41 0.29 28.26
C LEU A 357 -4.93 -1.05 28.85
N GLY A 358 -5.66 -1.64 29.82
CA GLY A 358 -5.28 -2.92 30.42
C GLY A 358 -5.37 -4.06 29.39
N GLY A 359 -4.28 -4.81 29.19
CA GLY A 359 -4.21 -5.92 28.22
C GLY A 359 -4.30 -5.49 26.75
N LEU A 360 -4.15 -4.20 26.46
CA LEU A 360 -4.23 -3.64 25.11
C LEU A 360 -3.24 -4.31 24.15
N ALA A 361 -1.98 -4.45 24.57
CA ALA A 361 -0.94 -5.00 23.74
C ALA A 361 -1.26 -6.43 23.26
N SER A 362 -1.84 -7.25 24.13
CA SER A 362 -2.23 -8.63 23.78
C SER A 362 -3.41 -8.68 22.81
N ARG A 363 -4.47 -7.88 23.07
CA ARG A 363 -5.65 -7.81 22.20
C ARG A 363 -5.26 -7.33 20.79
N TYR A 364 -4.51 -6.22 20.74
CA TYR A 364 -4.10 -5.59 19.50
C TYR A 364 -3.24 -6.52 18.64
N ARG A 365 -2.18 -7.11 19.21
CA ARG A 365 -1.27 -8.02 18.46
C ARG A 365 -2.02 -9.22 17.88
N ARG A 366 -2.96 -9.80 18.62
CA ARG A 366 -3.79 -10.92 18.16
C ARG A 366 -4.68 -10.51 16.99
N GLN A 367 -5.36 -9.36 17.10
CA GLN A 367 -6.26 -8.86 16.07
C GLN A 367 -5.48 -8.51 14.79
N VAL A 368 -4.34 -7.84 14.92
CA VAL A 368 -3.47 -7.52 13.77
C VAL A 368 -2.88 -8.77 13.14
N GLY A 369 -2.46 -9.75 13.95
CA GLY A 369 -2.00 -11.04 13.44
C GLY A 369 -3.02 -11.70 12.50
N GLN A 370 -4.30 -11.71 12.90
CA GLN A 370 -5.41 -12.24 12.07
C GLN A 370 -5.67 -11.38 10.83
N LEU A 371 -5.69 -10.05 10.98
CA LEU A 371 -5.89 -9.12 9.88
C LEU A 371 -4.86 -9.32 8.77
N LEU A 372 -3.62 -9.59 9.13
CA LEU A 372 -2.51 -9.73 8.18
C LEU A 372 -2.44 -11.07 7.45
N GLU A 373 -3.21 -12.09 7.86
CA GLU A 373 -3.15 -13.43 7.23
C GLU A 373 -3.52 -13.39 5.74
N SER A 374 -4.63 -12.73 5.39
CA SER A 374 -5.09 -12.66 4.00
C SER A 374 -4.14 -11.86 3.10
N PRO A 375 -3.75 -10.61 3.41
CA PRO A 375 -2.82 -9.85 2.60
C PRO A 375 -1.42 -10.49 2.53
N TRP A 376 -0.94 -11.10 3.62
CA TRP A 376 0.33 -11.83 3.62
C TRP A 376 0.29 -13.01 2.66
N THR A 377 -0.75 -13.84 2.75
CA THR A 377 -0.91 -15.02 1.89
C THR A 377 -1.03 -14.61 0.41
N MET A 378 -1.79 -13.55 0.11
CA MET A 378 -1.97 -13.06 -1.27
C MET A 378 -0.63 -12.61 -1.86
N ALA A 379 0.13 -11.77 -1.14
CA ALA A 379 1.42 -11.28 -1.60
C ALA A 379 2.43 -12.42 -1.78
N THR A 380 2.61 -13.25 -0.77
CA THR A 380 3.62 -14.32 -0.81
C THR A 380 3.29 -15.43 -1.79
N SER A 381 2.01 -15.78 -1.97
CA SER A 381 1.60 -16.78 -2.96
C SER A 381 1.89 -16.34 -4.40
N GLY A 382 1.75 -15.04 -4.69
CA GLY A 382 2.13 -14.49 -6.00
C GLY A 382 3.66 -14.55 -6.21
N ASP A 383 4.42 -14.10 -5.24
CA ASP A 383 5.89 -14.04 -5.31
C ASP A 383 6.50 -15.46 -5.40
N LEU A 384 6.00 -16.43 -4.63
CA LEU A 384 6.44 -17.83 -4.66
C LEU A 384 6.21 -18.56 -6.00
N ARG A 385 5.44 -17.98 -6.93
CA ARG A 385 5.27 -18.53 -8.28
C ARG A 385 6.54 -18.42 -9.13
N PHE A 386 7.44 -17.49 -8.80
CA PHE A 386 8.75 -17.44 -9.46
C PHE A 386 9.65 -18.57 -8.92
N PRO A 387 10.25 -19.40 -9.81
CA PRO A 387 11.15 -20.49 -9.38
C PRO A 387 12.34 -20.00 -8.57
N GLN A 388 12.80 -18.78 -8.83
CA GLN A 388 13.96 -18.15 -8.18
C GLN A 388 13.67 -17.74 -6.73
N VAL A 389 12.40 -17.59 -6.36
CA VAL A 389 12.02 -17.17 -5.01
C VAL A 389 12.26 -18.32 -4.02
N GLU A 390 13.13 -18.05 -3.05
CA GLU A 390 13.37 -18.95 -1.93
C GLU A 390 12.23 -18.85 -0.92
N GLY A 391 11.75 -20.01 -0.48
CA GLY A 391 10.67 -20.10 0.50
C GLY A 391 9.96 -21.45 0.46
N LYS A 392 9.39 -21.82 1.61
CA LYS A 392 8.63 -23.08 1.70
C LYS A 392 7.28 -22.91 0.97
N ARG A 393 7.11 -23.67 -0.11
CA ARG A 393 5.84 -23.76 -0.82
C ARG A 393 4.89 -24.70 -0.07
N PRO A 394 3.62 -24.28 0.19
CA PRO A 394 2.63 -25.15 0.82
C PRO A 394 2.40 -26.44 0.01
N PRO A 395 1.98 -27.56 0.63
CA PRO A 395 1.76 -28.83 -0.07
C PRO A 395 0.81 -28.72 -1.28
N ALA A 396 -0.20 -27.87 -1.21
CA ALA A 396 -1.18 -27.65 -2.30
C ALA A 396 -0.75 -26.56 -3.29
N PHE A 397 0.50 -26.07 -3.26
CA PHE A 397 0.93 -24.91 -4.04
C PHE A 397 0.74 -25.06 -5.55
N ALA A 398 1.05 -26.22 -6.12
CA ALA A 398 0.85 -26.48 -7.55
C ALA A 398 -0.63 -26.42 -7.95
N LEU A 399 -1.53 -27.00 -7.13
CA LEU A 399 -2.97 -26.95 -7.35
C LEU A 399 -3.49 -25.52 -7.23
N MET A 400 -3.02 -24.76 -6.24
CA MET A 400 -3.39 -23.36 -6.03
C MET A 400 -2.90 -22.48 -7.19
N SER A 401 -1.70 -22.71 -7.69
CA SER A 401 -1.15 -22.00 -8.85
C SER A 401 -1.97 -22.28 -10.12
N TRP A 402 -2.31 -23.55 -10.37
CA TRP A 402 -3.18 -23.96 -11.47
C TRP A 402 -4.57 -23.30 -11.35
N TYR A 403 -5.18 -23.33 -10.16
CA TYR A 403 -6.45 -22.66 -9.90
C TYR A 403 -6.37 -21.17 -10.19
N SER A 404 -5.31 -20.51 -9.71
CA SER A 404 -5.06 -19.09 -9.94
C SER A 404 -4.97 -18.77 -11.45
N ASP A 405 -4.29 -19.59 -12.25
CA ASP A 405 -4.20 -19.37 -13.70
C ASP A 405 -5.55 -19.46 -14.38
N ARG A 406 -6.37 -20.42 -13.99
CA ARG A 406 -7.75 -20.54 -14.51
C ARG A 406 -8.63 -19.40 -14.05
N LEU A 407 -8.49 -18.95 -12.80
CA LEU A 407 -9.19 -17.78 -12.29
C LEU A 407 -8.79 -16.52 -13.06
N GLN A 408 -7.49 -16.32 -13.37
CA GLN A 408 -7.05 -15.21 -14.20
C GLN A 408 -7.68 -15.22 -15.60
N ALA A 409 -7.86 -16.38 -16.20
CA ALA A 409 -8.57 -16.52 -17.46
C ALA A 409 -10.07 -16.21 -17.30
N LEU A 410 -10.72 -16.76 -16.27
CA LEU A 410 -12.15 -16.53 -16.00
C LEU A 410 -12.49 -15.06 -15.83
N VAL A 411 -11.74 -14.33 -14.98
CA VAL A 411 -11.97 -12.90 -14.73
C VAL A 411 -11.66 -12.00 -15.95
N GLY A 412 -11.08 -12.56 -17.01
CA GLY A 412 -10.94 -11.91 -18.31
C GLY A 412 -12.25 -11.82 -19.11
N HIS A 413 -13.31 -12.55 -18.74
CA HIS A 413 -14.55 -12.61 -19.53
C HIS A 413 -15.84 -12.81 -18.72
N ASP A 414 -15.76 -13.14 -17.43
CA ASP A 414 -16.92 -13.29 -16.55
C ASP A 414 -16.98 -12.09 -15.58
N GLU A 415 -18.06 -11.30 -15.68
CA GLU A 415 -18.24 -10.06 -14.92
C GLU A 415 -18.39 -10.29 -13.41
N GLU A 416 -19.14 -11.33 -13.02
CA GLU A 416 -19.35 -11.66 -11.61
C GLU A 416 -18.05 -12.12 -10.96
N ALA A 417 -17.28 -12.97 -11.67
CA ALA A 417 -15.97 -13.41 -11.22
C ALA A 417 -14.97 -12.23 -11.11
N LEU A 418 -15.00 -11.32 -12.09
CA LEU A 418 -14.18 -10.10 -12.04
C LEU A 418 -14.55 -9.23 -10.83
N ASN A 419 -15.85 -9.02 -10.58
CA ASN A 419 -16.29 -8.23 -9.44
C ASN A 419 -15.83 -8.83 -8.11
N THR A 420 -16.03 -10.15 -7.92
CA THR A 420 -15.54 -10.86 -6.72
C THR A 420 -14.02 -10.75 -6.60
N PHE A 421 -13.29 -10.96 -7.69
CA PHE A 421 -11.83 -10.85 -7.70
C PHE A 421 -11.35 -9.46 -7.29
N VAL A 422 -11.97 -8.42 -7.84
CA VAL A 422 -11.63 -7.02 -7.53
C VAL A 422 -11.96 -6.69 -6.07
N ARG A 423 -13.06 -7.17 -5.52
CA ARG A 423 -13.42 -6.96 -4.11
C ARG A 423 -12.38 -7.59 -3.17
N VAL A 424 -11.85 -8.76 -3.53
CA VAL A 424 -10.75 -9.39 -2.80
C VAL A 424 -9.44 -8.60 -2.97
N MET A 425 -9.09 -8.18 -4.19
CA MET A 425 -7.90 -7.36 -4.45
C MET A 425 -7.94 -6.02 -3.72
N GLN A 426 -9.13 -5.42 -3.62
CA GLN A 426 -9.39 -4.18 -2.86
C GLN A 426 -9.52 -4.41 -1.36
N MET A 427 -9.30 -5.62 -0.85
CA MET A 427 -9.44 -5.99 0.56
C MET A 427 -10.84 -5.71 1.16
N VAL A 428 -11.88 -5.69 0.33
CA VAL A 428 -13.28 -5.53 0.75
C VAL A 428 -13.87 -6.88 1.13
N GLU A 429 -13.41 -7.95 0.49
CA GLU A 429 -13.78 -9.33 0.79
C GLU A 429 -12.54 -10.18 1.12
N PRO A 430 -12.70 -11.25 1.93
CA PRO A 430 -11.61 -12.15 2.23
C PRO A 430 -11.25 -13.00 1.00
N THR A 431 -10.01 -13.49 0.93
CA THR A 431 -9.54 -14.37 -0.14
C THR A 431 -10.36 -15.66 -0.31
N THR A 432 -11.05 -16.11 0.75
CA THR A 432 -11.96 -17.26 0.72
C THR A 432 -13.13 -17.09 -0.23
N ALA A 433 -13.52 -15.85 -0.56
CA ALA A 433 -14.58 -15.58 -1.55
C ALA A 433 -14.24 -16.14 -2.94
N LEU A 434 -12.94 -16.19 -3.29
CA LEU A 434 -12.46 -16.78 -4.54
C LEU A 434 -12.58 -18.31 -4.59
N PHE A 435 -12.92 -18.95 -3.47
CA PHE A 435 -13.08 -20.40 -3.32
C PHE A 435 -14.52 -20.78 -2.95
N SER A 436 -15.47 -19.86 -3.11
CA SER A 436 -16.89 -20.20 -2.95
C SER A 436 -17.31 -21.29 -3.94
N PRO A 437 -18.27 -22.15 -3.61
CA PRO A 437 -18.70 -23.26 -4.50
C PRO A 437 -19.05 -22.80 -5.92
N GLY A 438 -19.73 -21.66 -6.05
CA GLY A 438 -20.08 -21.08 -7.36
C GLY A 438 -18.84 -20.64 -8.14
N MET A 439 -17.88 -19.99 -7.48
CA MET A 439 -16.63 -19.56 -8.10
C MET A 439 -15.79 -20.77 -8.54
N VAL A 440 -15.66 -21.78 -7.68
CA VAL A 440 -14.95 -23.02 -8.01
C VAL A 440 -15.56 -23.69 -9.24
N LEU A 441 -16.89 -23.81 -9.28
CA LEU A 441 -17.58 -24.39 -10.44
C LEU A 441 -17.28 -23.60 -11.72
N LYS A 442 -17.37 -22.26 -11.67
CA LYS A 442 -17.04 -21.41 -12.82
C LYS A 442 -15.58 -21.59 -13.26
N VAL A 443 -14.62 -21.60 -12.34
CA VAL A 443 -13.21 -21.83 -12.65
C VAL A 443 -12.96 -23.17 -13.31
N LEU A 444 -13.66 -24.23 -12.86
CA LEU A 444 -13.49 -25.59 -13.42
C LEU A 444 -14.12 -25.76 -14.81
N THR A 445 -15.24 -25.11 -15.07
CA THR A 445 -16.06 -25.34 -16.28
C THR A 445 -15.85 -24.29 -17.37
N SER A 446 -15.44 -23.05 -17.01
CA SER A 446 -15.32 -21.98 -17.98
C SER A 446 -14.12 -22.15 -18.92
N ARG A 447 -14.28 -21.67 -20.14
CA ARG A 447 -13.22 -21.57 -21.15
C ARG A 447 -13.20 -20.15 -21.72
N PRO A 448 -12.03 -19.51 -21.86
CA PRO A 448 -11.94 -18.21 -22.52
C PRO A 448 -12.47 -18.27 -23.95
N THR A 449 -13.27 -17.30 -24.33
CA THR A 449 -13.71 -17.12 -25.73
C THR A 449 -12.64 -16.39 -26.54
N ALA A 450 -12.65 -16.59 -27.88
CA ALA A 450 -11.74 -15.83 -28.76
C ALA A 450 -11.91 -14.31 -28.57
N ALA A 451 -13.15 -13.82 -28.48
CA ALA A 451 -13.45 -12.42 -28.23
C ALA A 451 -12.87 -11.88 -26.91
N ALA A 452 -12.80 -12.72 -25.86
CA ALA A 452 -12.17 -12.32 -24.59
C ALA A 452 -10.64 -12.22 -24.71
N MET A 453 -10.02 -13.04 -25.56
CA MET A 453 -8.58 -13.02 -25.81
C MET A 453 -8.16 -11.82 -26.68
N GLU A 454 -9.05 -11.33 -27.56
CA GLU A 454 -8.80 -10.22 -28.50
C GLU A 454 -9.20 -8.84 -27.94
N ARG A 455 -9.85 -8.80 -26.76
CA ARG A 455 -10.27 -7.55 -26.12
C ARG A 455 -9.06 -6.63 -25.89
N ARG A 456 -9.15 -5.38 -26.35
CA ARG A 456 -8.12 -4.34 -26.18
C ARG A 456 -8.76 -3.01 -25.78
N PRO A 457 -8.04 -2.12 -25.08
CA PRO A 457 -8.49 -0.74 -24.89
C PRO A 457 -8.50 0.00 -26.23
N GLU A 458 -9.30 1.06 -26.32
CA GLU A 458 -9.24 1.95 -27.50
C GLU A 458 -7.88 2.64 -27.63
N PRO A 459 -7.47 3.01 -28.85
CA PRO A 459 -6.25 3.76 -29.06
C PRO A 459 -6.18 5.01 -28.16
N PRO A 460 -5.01 5.35 -27.63
CA PRO A 460 -4.89 6.45 -26.66
C PRO A 460 -5.00 7.85 -27.29
N PHE A 461 -5.06 7.94 -28.62
CA PHE A 461 -5.22 9.21 -29.34
C PHE A 461 -6.38 9.14 -30.31
N ALA A 462 -7.14 10.26 -30.42
CA ALA A 462 -8.17 10.36 -31.43
C ALA A 462 -7.55 10.16 -32.82
N PRO A 463 -8.16 9.35 -33.70
CA PRO A 463 -7.67 9.20 -35.06
C PRO A 463 -7.62 10.58 -35.73
N THR A 464 -6.46 10.93 -36.34
CA THR A 464 -6.35 12.15 -37.11
C THR A 464 -7.33 12.11 -38.27
N ALA A 465 -7.84 13.28 -38.70
CA ALA A 465 -8.78 13.37 -39.81
C ALA A 465 -8.30 12.64 -41.09
N ALA A 466 -6.98 12.51 -41.29
CA ALA A 466 -6.36 11.74 -42.36
C ALA A 466 -6.57 10.22 -42.26
N ALA A 467 -6.63 9.67 -41.03
CA ALA A 467 -6.86 8.23 -40.83
C ALA A 467 -8.32 7.83 -41.03
N LYS A 468 -9.27 8.76 -40.85
CA LYS A 468 -10.71 8.52 -41.12
C LYS A 468 -10.99 8.41 -42.61
N ASN A 469 -10.22 9.07 -43.49
CA ASN A 469 -10.40 9.01 -44.93
C ASN A 469 -9.73 7.78 -45.62
N GLN A 470 -8.92 6.99 -44.87
CA GLN A 470 -8.35 5.74 -45.40
C GLN A 470 -9.16 4.49 -44.99
N ALA A 471 -10.15 4.62 -44.09
CA ALA A 471 -11.01 3.55 -43.64
C ALA A 471 -12.45 3.63 -44.19
N ALA A 472 -12.75 4.63 -45.04
CA ALA A 472 -13.95 4.80 -45.84
C ALA A 472 -13.63 4.48 -47.31
#